data_81f786298bd8de2ba2a51dd34d1847b1
#
_entry.id   81f786298bd8de2ba2a51dd34d1847b1
#
_cell.length_a   1.000
_cell.length_b   1.000
_cell.length_c   1.000
_cell.angle_alpha   90.00
_cell.angle_beta   90.00
_cell.angle_gamma   90.00
#
_symmetry.space_group_name_H-M   'P 1'
#
loop_
_entity.id
_entity.type
_entity.pdbx_description
1 polymer ?
#
loop_
_entity_poly.entity_id
_entity_poly.type
_entity_poly.pdbx_seq_one_letter_code
_entity_poly.pdbx_strand_id
1 'polypeptide(L)'
;MVKFLKILILSTLIFSCAGPATQRLNIDNDALDAETKLQQTLALQKIKERYERLQRVGYPILKNSSDLCDNTVNSIGVMFNAYVATDKYSEIEKEVYGIDEKGIKVTYVIPSSAAFKSGLRKNDEILKINNLEVSSDREKFHKGLEKFRNKSETLKVEFLRDGVSKSVSFDPDLICNYPILLVQNDSVNAFANGSQIGITTGMIRFAQRDEDLGLVIAHELGHNMMGHISKLRTNSLLGTIVDLAAAYYGVNTQGVFGQTGARMYSQEFEAEADYVVGIYYLERAGYSTENVANFWRDMAVEHPGSINQSHTSTHPATPERFLEINAAIKEIEEKKKSNQQLIPNTVAD
;
A
#
# COMPACT_ATOMS: atom_id res chain seq x y z
N MET A 1 48.38 -22.74 -40.01
CA MET A 1 48.93 -22.49 -38.66
C MET A 1 48.45 -21.17 -38.07
N VAL A 2 48.42 -20.03 -38.78
CA VAL A 2 48.02 -18.72 -38.23
C VAL A 2 46.58 -18.63 -37.78
N LYS A 3 45.63 -19.31 -38.41
CA LYS A 3 44.19 -19.35 -38.00
C LYS A 3 43.95 -20.14 -36.69
N PHE A 4 44.68 -21.21 -36.45
CA PHE A 4 44.62 -21.99 -35.22
C PHE A 4 45.19 -21.23 -34.02
N LEU A 5 46.25 -20.48 -34.24
CA LEU A 5 46.87 -19.65 -33.20
C LEU A 5 45.96 -18.51 -32.72
N LYS A 6 45.16 -17.90 -33.64
CA LYS A 6 44.17 -16.86 -33.27
C LYS A 6 43.00 -17.40 -32.48
N ILE A 7 42.55 -18.62 -32.72
CA ILE A 7 41.50 -19.29 -31.98
C ILE A 7 41.96 -19.66 -30.55
N LEU A 8 43.22 -20.10 -30.43
CA LEU A 8 43.81 -20.48 -29.14
C LEU A 8 43.98 -19.23 -28.21
N ILE A 9 44.36 -18.08 -28.77
CA ILE A 9 44.49 -16.83 -28.02
C ILE A 9 43.12 -16.28 -27.61
N LEU A 10 42.07 -16.45 -28.42
CA LEU A 10 40.72 -16.01 -28.08
C LEU A 10 40.08 -16.90 -26.99
N SER A 11 40.38 -18.19 -26.95
CA SER A 11 39.87 -19.13 -25.93
C SER A 11 40.52 -18.94 -24.56
N THR A 12 41.74 -18.40 -24.46
CA THR A 12 42.40 -18.10 -23.17
C THR A 12 41.94 -16.80 -22.54
N LEU A 13 41.30 -15.88 -23.29
CA LEU A 13 40.73 -14.62 -22.75
C LEU A 13 39.39 -14.82 -22.05
N ILE A 14 38.71 -15.93 -22.23
CA ILE A 14 37.38 -16.17 -21.66
C ILE A 14 37.45 -16.71 -20.22
N PHE A 15 38.60 -17.16 -19.71
CA PHE A 15 38.75 -17.74 -18.37
C PHE A 15 39.39 -16.83 -17.32
N SER A 16 39.60 -15.55 -17.61
CA SER A 16 40.11 -14.61 -16.62
C SER A 16 38.98 -13.97 -15.84
N CYS A 17 38.21 -14.75 -15.08
CA CYS A 17 37.48 -14.19 -13.96
C CYS A 17 38.51 -13.79 -12.90
N ALA A 18 38.78 -12.49 -12.74
CA ALA A 18 39.59 -11.99 -11.63
C ALA A 18 38.88 -12.34 -10.33
N GLY A 19 39.42 -13.29 -9.60
CA GLY A 19 38.97 -13.64 -8.27
C GLY A 19 39.33 -12.53 -7.24
N PRO A 20 38.74 -12.59 -6.03
CA PRO A 20 39.07 -11.64 -4.98
C PRO A 20 40.57 -11.73 -4.63
N ALA A 21 41.21 -10.56 -4.44
CA ALA A 21 42.63 -10.45 -4.12
C ALA A 21 42.98 -10.87 -2.67
N THR A 22 41.96 -11.04 -1.82
CA THR A 22 42.14 -11.39 -0.40
C THR A 22 41.57 -12.79 -0.08
N GLN A 23 42.23 -13.48 0.82
CA GLN A 23 41.77 -14.76 1.34
C GLN A 23 40.56 -14.56 2.26
N ARG A 24 39.52 -15.39 2.13
CA ARG A 24 38.39 -15.39 3.07
C ARG A 24 38.87 -15.82 4.46
N LEU A 25 38.40 -15.13 5.48
CA LEU A 25 38.56 -15.55 6.85
C LEU A 25 37.78 -16.86 7.09
N ASN A 26 38.30 -17.71 7.93
CA ASN A 26 37.58 -18.90 8.37
C ASN A 26 36.52 -18.48 9.38
N ILE A 27 35.26 -18.73 9.06
CA ILE A 27 34.11 -18.40 9.91
C ILE A 27 33.51 -19.70 10.41
N ASP A 28 33.26 -19.77 11.71
CA ASP A 28 32.59 -20.88 12.35
C ASP A 28 31.12 -20.98 11.87
N ASN A 29 30.64 -22.21 11.59
CA ASN A 29 29.30 -22.44 11.08
C ASN A 29 28.22 -22.04 12.10
N ASP A 30 28.43 -22.28 13.39
CA ASP A 30 27.45 -21.90 14.41
C ASP A 30 27.32 -20.39 14.52
N ALA A 31 28.41 -19.64 14.34
CA ALA A 31 28.40 -18.19 14.27
C ALA A 31 27.67 -17.69 13.00
N LEU A 32 27.85 -18.37 11.86
CA LEU A 32 27.16 -18.04 10.61
C LEU A 32 25.65 -18.26 10.75
N ASP A 33 25.22 -19.37 11.35
CA ASP A 33 23.82 -19.68 11.56
C ASP A 33 23.15 -18.69 12.54
N ALA A 34 23.85 -18.34 13.62
CA ALA A 34 23.37 -17.33 14.58
C ALA A 34 23.20 -15.95 13.92
N GLU A 35 24.17 -15.51 13.11
CA GLU A 35 24.10 -14.24 12.39
C GLU A 35 22.99 -14.26 11.34
N THR A 36 22.81 -15.38 10.63
CA THR A 36 21.72 -15.56 9.67
C THR A 36 20.36 -15.42 10.34
N LYS A 37 20.15 -16.08 11.49
CA LYS A 37 18.92 -15.97 12.27
C LYS A 37 18.69 -14.54 12.75
N LEU A 38 19.73 -13.85 13.23
CA LEU A 38 19.63 -12.45 13.67
C LEU A 38 19.18 -11.54 12.51
N GLN A 39 19.81 -11.65 11.34
CA GLN A 39 19.45 -10.84 10.18
C GLN A 39 18.00 -11.10 9.70
N GLN A 40 17.58 -12.36 9.71
CA GLN A 40 16.19 -12.72 9.37
C GLN A 40 15.20 -12.14 10.38
N THR A 41 15.50 -12.19 11.67
CA THR A 41 14.68 -11.62 12.74
C THR A 41 14.54 -10.10 12.58
N LEU A 42 15.66 -9.39 12.37
CA LEU A 42 15.66 -7.95 12.15
C LEU A 42 14.88 -7.55 10.88
N ALA A 43 15.05 -8.30 9.79
CA ALA A 43 14.30 -8.07 8.55
C ALA A 43 12.80 -8.21 8.77
N LEU A 44 12.36 -9.27 9.45
CA LEU A 44 10.94 -9.50 9.72
C LEU A 44 10.37 -8.46 10.70
N GLN A 45 11.13 -8.04 11.72
CA GLN A 45 10.73 -6.93 12.60
C GLN A 45 10.51 -5.64 11.81
N LYS A 46 11.39 -5.32 10.85
CA LYS A 46 11.24 -4.14 9.99
C LYS A 46 10.03 -4.23 9.07
N ILE A 47 9.74 -5.38 8.50
CA ILE A 47 8.53 -5.61 7.70
C ILE A 47 7.28 -5.38 8.55
N LYS A 48 7.26 -5.94 9.77
CA LYS A 48 6.16 -5.77 10.73
C LYS A 48 5.96 -4.29 11.09
N GLU A 49 7.00 -3.56 11.47
CA GLU A 49 6.94 -2.14 11.82
C GLU A 49 6.38 -1.30 10.66
N ARG A 50 6.84 -1.55 9.44
CA ARG A 50 6.36 -0.86 8.22
C ARG A 50 4.89 -1.15 7.96
N TYR A 51 4.47 -2.41 8.12
CA TYR A 51 3.08 -2.79 7.91
C TYR A 51 2.16 -2.19 8.99
N GLU A 52 2.56 -2.19 10.25
CA GLU A 52 1.83 -1.55 11.34
C GLU A 52 1.72 -0.04 11.12
N ARG A 53 2.80 0.62 10.67
CA ARG A 53 2.78 2.04 10.30
C ARG A 53 1.81 2.29 9.15
N LEU A 54 1.86 1.47 8.12
CA LEU A 54 1.00 1.57 6.95
C LEU A 54 -0.49 1.48 7.32
N GLN A 55 -0.85 0.52 8.18
CA GLN A 55 -2.22 0.37 8.67
C GLN A 55 -2.62 1.53 9.60
N ARG A 56 -1.73 1.97 10.48
CA ARG A 56 -1.98 3.10 11.39
C ARG A 56 -2.25 4.38 10.63
N VAL A 57 -1.50 4.64 9.57
CA VAL A 57 -1.65 5.86 8.76
C VAL A 57 -2.84 5.77 7.80
N GLY A 58 -3.04 4.63 7.15
CA GLY A 58 -4.08 4.51 6.13
C GLY A 58 -5.48 4.30 6.69
N TYR A 59 -5.62 3.64 7.83
CA TYR A 59 -6.93 3.34 8.39
C TYR A 59 -7.82 4.57 8.66
N PRO A 60 -7.31 5.67 9.27
CA PRO A 60 -8.10 6.89 9.45
C PRO A 60 -8.58 7.48 8.11
N ILE A 61 -7.78 7.38 7.05
CA ILE A 61 -8.13 7.86 5.71
C ILE A 61 -9.31 7.05 5.17
N LEU A 62 -9.21 5.71 5.19
CA LEU A 62 -10.29 4.84 4.73
C LEU A 62 -11.57 4.99 5.55
N LYS A 63 -11.44 5.21 6.87
CA LYS A 63 -12.58 5.35 7.79
C LYS A 63 -13.29 6.69 7.65
N ASN A 64 -12.54 7.79 7.72
CA ASN A 64 -13.13 9.13 7.75
C ASN A 64 -13.61 9.62 6.38
N SER A 65 -13.42 8.81 5.35
CA SER A 65 -13.89 9.06 4.00
C SER A 65 -14.93 8.04 3.53
N SER A 66 -15.36 7.15 4.40
CA SER A 66 -16.29 6.06 4.06
C SER A 66 -17.65 6.55 3.55
N ASP A 67 -18.09 7.73 3.97
CA ASP A 67 -19.31 8.38 3.48
C ASP A 67 -19.23 8.89 2.02
N LEU A 68 -18.02 8.97 1.48
CA LEU A 68 -17.74 9.38 0.10
C LEU A 68 -17.33 8.20 -0.80
N CYS A 69 -17.24 6.99 -0.24
CA CYS A 69 -16.87 5.78 -0.98
C CYS A 69 -18.09 5.00 -1.43
N ASP A 70 -18.18 4.67 -2.72
CA ASP A 70 -19.22 3.78 -3.25
C ASP A 70 -19.04 2.32 -2.79
N ASN A 71 -17.81 1.92 -2.51
CA ASN A 71 -17.45 0.58 -2.07
C ASN A 71 -16.94 0.62 -0.62
N THR A 72 -17.76 0.17 0.32
CA THR A 72 -17.45 0.18 1.75
C THR A 72 -17.54 -1.21 2.38
N VAL A 73 -16.88 -1.37 3.52
CA VAL A 73 -16.88 -2.63 4.29
C VAL A 73 -16.73 -2.34 5.78
N ASN A 74 -17.29 -3.22 6.62
CA ASN A 74 -17.07 -3.15 8.06
C ASN A 74 -15.71 -3.72 8.43
N SER A 75 -14.98 -3.01 9.28
CA SER A 75 -13.64 -3.38 9.75
C SER A 75 -13.59 -3.49 11.26
N ILE A 76 -13.00 -4.56 11.74
CA ILE A 76 -12.72 -4.75 13.16
C ILE A 76 -11.55 -3.86 13.61
N GLY A 77 -10.66 -3.47 12.70
CA GLY A 77 -9.48 -2.67 13.03
C GLY A 77 -8.42 -3.42 13.84
N VAL A 78 -8.36 -4.74 13.70
CA VAL A 78 -7.45 -5.63 14.42
C VAL A 78 -6.74 -6.55 13.43
N MET A 79 -5.45 -6.75 13.66
CA MET A 79 -4.67 -7.80 13.02
C MET A 79 -4.53 -8.97 13.98
N PHE A 80 -5.00 -10.11 13.54
CA PHE A 80 -4.81 -11.38 14.23
C PHE A 80 -3.60 -12.10 13.65
N ASN A 81 -3.19 -13.24 14.18
CA ASN A 81 -2.15 -14.14 13.65
C ASN A 81 -2.29 -14.34 12.13
N ALA A 82 -2.25 -13.24 11.39
CA ALA A 82 -2.61 -13.19 9.99
C ALA A 82 -1.50 -13.68 9.08
N TYR A 83 -0.30 -13.78 9.60
CA TYR A 83 0.85 -14.15 8.80
C TYR A 83 1.08 -15.65 8.95
N VAL A 84 0.89 -16.38 7.88
CA VAL A 84 1.30 -17.78 7.77
C VAL A 84 2.64 -17.77 7.06
N ALA A 85 3.70 -17.96 7.82
CA ALA A 85 5.00 -18.17 7.24
C ALA A 85 5.05 -19.44 6.41
N THR A 86 5.91 -19.40 5.44
CA THR A 86 6.49 -20.63 4.93
C THR A 86 7.29 -21.30 6.05
N ASP A 87 7.31 -22.62 6.13
CA ASP A 87 7.96 -23.41 7.18
C ASP A 87 9.38 -22.95 7.57
N LYS A 88 10.08 -22.30 6.65
CA LYS A 88 11.45 -21.79 6.83
C LYS A 88 11.59 -20.68 7.89
N TYR A 89 10.54 -19.90 8.15
CA TYR A 89 10.59 -18.75 9.08
C TYR A 89 9.66 -18.89 10.27
N SER A 90 8.98 -20.00 10.43
CA SER A 90 7.93 -20.20 11.43
C SER A 90 8.35 -19.86 12.85
N GLU A 91 9.56 -20.24 13.28
CA GLU A 91 10.07 -19.97 14.62
C GLU A 91 10.37 -18.46 14.82
N ILE A 92 10.96 -17.80 13.81
CA ILE A 92 11.25 -16.37 13.86
C ILE A 92 9.94 -15.57 13.89
N GLU A 93 8.94 -16.01 13.15
CA GLU A 93 7.63 -15.36 13.13
C GLU A 93 6.89 -15.50 14.47
N LYS A 94 6.95 -16.67 15.09
CA LYS A 94 6.42 -16.86 16.44
C LYS A 94 7.02 -15.84 17.40
N GLU A 95 8.34 -15.65 17.34
CA GLU A 95 9.06 -14.69 18.18
C GLU A 95 8.66 -13.25 17.85
N VAL A 96 8.71 -12.84 16.58
CA VAL A 96 8.50 -11.45 16.14
C VAL A 96 7.05 -10.99 16.32
N TYR A 97 6.09 -11.88 16.07
CA TYR A 97 4.67 -11.56 16.20
C TYR A 97 4.07 -11.95 17.55
N GLY A 98 4.80 -12.70 18.37
CA GLY A 98 4.30 -13.21 19.66
C GLY A 98 3.15 -14.20 19.49
N ILE A 99 3.19 -15.02 18.42
CA ILE A 99 2.14 -15.98 18.10
C ILE A 99 2.50 -17.37 18.61
N ASP A 100 1.51 -18.06 19.16
CA ASP A 100 1.63 -19.44 19.56
C ASP A 100 1.01 -20.39 18.53
N GLU A 101 1.36 -21.66 18.60
CA GLU A 101 0.74 -22.71 17.79
C GLU A 101 -0.74 -22.94 18.14
N LYS A 102 -1.10 -22.61 19.37
CA LYS A 102 -2.45 -22.78 19.91
C LYS A 102 -3.14 -21.42 20.07
N GLY A 103 -4.32 -21.29 19.49
CA GLY A 103 -5.11 -20.09 19.64
C GLY A 103 -4.83 -18.99 18.61
N ILE A 104 -5.65 -17.97 18.66
CA ILE A 104 -5.55 -16.77 17.81
C ILE A 104 -5.27 -15.58 18.70
N LYS A 105 -4.11 -14.95 18.52
CA LYS A 105 -3.73 -13.74 19.25
C LYS A 105 -3.90 -12.49 18.41
N VAL A 106 -4.22 -11.42 19.08
CA VAL A 106 -4.15 -10.06 18.52
C VAL A 106 -2.69 -9.67 18.37
N THR A 107 -2.25 -9.47 17.15
CA THR A 107 -0.86 -9.04 16.85
C THR A 107 -0.72 -7.53 16.79
N TYR A 108 -1.79 -6.83 16.39
CA TYR A 108 -1.84 -5.37 16.38
C TYR A 108 -3.29 -4.90 16.44
N VAL A 109 -3.53 -3.80 17.17
CA VAL A 109 -4.81 -3.08 17.17
C VAL A 109 -4.57 -1.68 16.63
N ILE A 110 -5.30 -1.31 15.60
CA ILE A 110 -5.13 0.00 14.96
C ILE A 110 -5.63 1.10 15.90
N PRO A 111 -4.80 2.10 16.27
CA PRO A 111 -5.13 3.07 17.34
C PRO A 111 -6.41 3.87 17.12
N SER A 112 -6.80 4.13 15.86
CA SER A 112 -8.02 4.89 15.51
C SER A 112 -9.28 4.02 15.43
N SER A 113 -9.16 2.70 15.59
CA SER A 113 -10.26 1.76 15.42
C SER A 113 -11.23 1.70 16.61
N ALA A 114 -12.44 1.21 16.34
CA ALA A 114 -13.42 0.91 17.38
C ALA A 114 -12.92 -0.17 18.36
N ALA A 115 -12.21 -1.17 17.88
CA ALA A 115 -11.59 -2.19 18.72
C ALA A 115 -10.58 -1.60 19.72
N PHE A 116 -9.74 -0.65 19.29
CA PHE A 116 -8.82 0.04 20.20
C PHE A 116 -9.57 0.82 21.28
N LYS A 117 -10.61 1.56 20.89
CA LYS A 117 -11.45 2.35 21.81
C LYS A 117 -12.20 1.47 22.81
N SER A 118 -12.55 0.24 22.40
CA SER A 118 -13.19 -0.74 23.29
C SER A 118 -12.23 -1.37 24.31
N GLY A 119 -10.91 -1.15 24.15
CA GLY A 119 -9.89 -1.64 25.06
C GLY A 119 -9.25 -2.97 24.66
N LEU A 120 -9.48 -3.46 23.43
CA LEU A 120 -8.70 -4.58 22.89
C LEU A 120 -7.23 -4.18 22.75
N ARG A 121 -6.32 -5.13 23.01
CA ARG A 121 -4.88 -4.87 23.02
C ARG A 121 -4.10 -5.99 22.30
N LYS A 122 -2.89 -5.69 21.90
CA LYS A 122 -1.93 -6.68 21.46
C LYS A 122 -1.75 -7.76 22.54
N ASN A 123 -1.57 -9.00 22.10
CA ASN A 123 -1.44 -10.23 22.88
C ASN A 123 -2.74 -10.73 23.53
N ASP A 124 -3.88 -10.08 23.35
CA ASP A 124 -5.16 -10.69 23.71
C ASP A 124 -5.36 -11.99 22.91
N GLU A 125 -5.61 -13.09 23.60
CA GLU A 125 -5.92 -14.37 22.97
C GLU A 125 -7.43 -14.48 22.76
N ILE A 126 -7.87 -14.51 21.51
CA ILE A 126 -9.29 -14.48 21.16
C ILE A 126 -9.91 -15.85 21.40
N LEU A 127 -10.97 -15.89 22.18
CA LEU A 127 -11.78 -17.08 22.46
C LEU A 127 -12.99 -17.15 21.52
N LYS A 128 -13.67 -16.00 21.31
CA LYS A 128 -14.92 -15.96 20.58
C LYS A 128 -15.20 -14.57 20.03
N ILE A 129 -15.78 -14.49 18.85
CA ILE A 129 -16.35 -13.27 18.26
C ILE A 129 -17.81 -13.57 17.90
N ASN A 130 -18.77 -12.97 18.61
CA ASN A 130 -20.19 -13.32 18.55
C ASN A 130 -20.37 -14.85 18.63
N ASN A 131 -20.90 -15.47 17.58
CA ASN A 131 -21.12 -16.93 17.52
C ASN A 131 -19.94 -17.69 16.85
N LEU A 132 -18.88 -17.00 16.47
CA LEU A 132 -17.68 -17.60 15.89
C LEU A 132 -16.74 -18.03 17.01
N GLU A 133 -16.70 -19.30 17.31
CA GLU A 133 -15.69 -19.87 18.20
C GLU A 133 -14.36 -19.96 17.49
N VAL A 134 -13.30 -19.55 18.19
CA VAL A 134 -11.97 -19.59 17.67
C VAL A 134 -11.43 -21.01 17.74
N SER A 135 -11.10 -21.57 16.59
CA SER A 135 -10.38 -22.84 16.50
C SER A 135 -8.89 -22.56 16.21
N SER A 136 -8.04 -23.55 16.48
CA SER A 136 -6.62 -23.49 16.10
C SER A 136 -6.41 -23.45 14.56
N ASP A 137 -7.46 -23.68 13.79
CA ASP A 137 -7.47 -23.55 12.34
C ASP A 137 -7.63 -22.07 11.96
N ARG A 138 -6.49 -21.44 11.65
CA ARG A 138 -6.41 -20.02 11.29
C ARG A 138 -7.18 -19.68 10.02
N GLU A 139 -7.15 -20.56 9.03
CA GLU A 139 -7.88 -20.33 7.76
C GLU A 139 -9.39 -20.30 8.01
N LYS A 140 -9.88 -21.24 8.80
CA LYS A 140 -11.31 -21.29 9.19
C LYS A 140 -11.70 -20.06 9.99
N PHE A 141 -10.84 -19.57 10.88
CA PHE A 141 -11.07 -18.35 11.63
C PHE A 141 -11.17 -17.14 10.69
N HIS A 142 -10.22 -16.95 9.78
CA HIS A 142 -10.24 -15.84 8.84
C HIS A 142 -11.46 -15.88 7.91
N LYS A 143 -11.83 -17.06 7.40
CA LYS A 143 -13.09 -17.22 6.64
C LYS A 143 -14.33 -16.89 7.48
N GLY A 144 -14.29 -17.18 8.78
CA GLY A 144 -15.33 -16.78 9.70
C GLY A 144 -15.44 -15.27 9.89
N LEU A 145 -14.31 -14.57 9.95
CA LEU A 145 -14.27 -13.11 10.06
C LEU A 145 -14.86 -12.40 8.83
N GLU A 146 -14.72 -12.96 7.64
CA GLU A 146 -15.30 -12.38 6.42
C GLU A 146 -16.83 -12.23 6.50
N LYS A 147 -17.51 -13.04 7.32
CA LYS A 147 -18.95 -12.92 7.53
C LYS A 147 -19.36 -11.63 8.22
N PHE A 148 -18.47 -11.03 9.02
CA PHE A 148 -18.73 -9.77 9.72
C PHE A 148 -18.46 -8.55 8.84
N ARG A 149 -17.68 -8.68 7.78
CA ARG A 149 -17.33 -7.57 6.88
C ARG A 149 -18.54 -6.94 6.19
N ASN A 150 -19.56 -7.76 5.90
CA ASN A 150 -20.77 -7.33 5.18
C ASN A 150 -21.98 -7.13 6.10
N LYS A 151 -21.76 -7.17 7.42
CA LYS A 151 -22.83 -7.02 8.41
C LYS A 151 -22.51 -5.89 9.35
N SER A 152 -23.42 -4.94 9.47
CA SER A 152 -23.36 -3.89 10.50
C SER A 152 -24.03 -4.43 11.77
N GLU A 153 -23.32 -5.25 12.52
CA GLU A 153 -23.77 -5.75 13.82
C GLU A 153 -22.71 -5.49 14.88
N THR A 154 -23.15 -5.23 16.10
CA THR A 154 -22.26 -5.09 17.27
C THR A 154 -21.48 -6.39 17.46
N LEU A 155 -20.18 -6.28 17.57
CA LEU A 155 -19.28 -7.39 17.82
C LEU A 155 -19.03 -7.52 19.32
N LYS A 156 -19.31 -8.69 19.89
CA LYS A 156 -18.87 -9.09 21.21
C LYS A 156 -17.63 -9.96 21.06
N VAL A 157 -16.50 -9.51 21.60
CA VAL A 157 -15.22 -10.23 21.56
C VAL A 157 -14.91 -10.74 22.96
N GLU A 158 -14.78 -12.04 23.11
CA GLU A 158 -14.34 -12.71 24.34
C GLU A 158 -12.87 -13.14 24.16
N PHE A 159 -12.02 -12.86 25.14
CA PHE A 159 -10.58 -13.08 25.05
C PHE A 159 -9.95 -13.35 26.42
N LEU A 160 -8.77 -13.96 26.39
CA LEU A 160 -7.90 -14.05 27.56
C LEU A 160 -6.84 -12.93 27.50
N ARG A 161 -6.64 -12.26 28.64
CA ARG A 161 -5.53 -11.32 28.86
C ARG A 161 -4.87 -11.70 30.17
N ASP A 162 -3.61 -12.06 30.12
CA ASP A 162 -2.83 -12.53 31.27
C ASP A 162 -3.53 -13.69 32.02
N GLY A 163 -4.13 -14.63 31.27
CA GLY A 163 -4.88 -15.78 31.79
C GLY A 163 -6.28 -15.45 32.33
N VAL A 164 -6.71 -14.18 32.31
CA VAL A 164 -8.03 -13.75 32.80
C VAL A 164 -8.98 -13.57 31.62
N SER A 165 -10.17 -14.23 31.71
CA SER A 165 -11.23 -14.06 30.71
C SER A 165 -11.86 -12.68 30.81
N LYS A 166 -11.97 -12.00 29.68
CA LYS A 166 -12.54 -10.67 29.50
C LYS A 166 -13.43 -10.62 28.29
N SER A 167 -14.28 -9.61 28.19
CA SER A 167 -15.05 -9.33 26.99
C SER A 167 -15.18 -7.83 26.74
N VAL A 168 -15.25 -7.45 25.47
CA VAL A 168 -15.56 -6.10 25.01
C VAL A 168 -16.64 -6.18 23.95
N SER A 169 -17.39 -5.08 23.77
CA SER A 169 -18.36 -4.96 22.67
C SER A 169 -18.15 -3.63 21.96
N PHE A 170 -18.24 -3.63 20.65
CA PHE A 170 -18.13 -2.44 19.81
C PHE A 170 -18.79 -2.66 18.44
N ASP A 171 -19.21 -1.57 17.83
CA ASP A 171 -19.65 -1.59 16.45
C ASP A 171 -18.41 -1.47 15.55
N PRO A 172 -18.30 -2.31 14.51
CA PRO A 172 -17.17 -2.24 13.59
C PRO A 172 -17.18 -0.89 12.84
N ASP A 173 -15.99 -0.40 12.51
CA ASP A 173 -15.87 0.81 11.71
C ASP A 173 -16.26 0.56 10.25
N LEU A 174 -17.10 1.41 9.67
CA LEU A 174 -17.30 1.43 8.23
C LEU A 174 -16.09 2.12 7.57
N ILE A 175 -15.48 1.45 6.60
CA ILE A 175 -14.30 1.96 5.89
C ILE A 175 -14.46 1.79 4.37
N CYS A 176 -13.73 2.59 3.59
CA CYS A 176 -13.58 2.34 2.16
C CYS A 176 -12.94 0.96 1.94
N ASN A 177 -13.51 0.14 1.06
CA ASN A 177 -13.07 -1.24 0.82
C ASN A 177 -11.91 -1.32 -0.20
N TYR A 178 -10.82 -0.65 0.12
CA TYR A 178 -9.58 -0.68 -0.66
C TYR A 178 -8.40 -1.08 0.24
N PRO A 179 -8.09 -2.39 0.35
CA PRO A 179 -6.98 -2.87 1.18
C PRO A 179 -5.64 -2.21 0.82
N ILE A 180 -4.88 -1.83 1.84
CA ILE A 180 -3.56 -1.21 1.69
C ILE A 180 -2.50 -2.28 1.93
N LEU A 181 -1.68 -2.54 0.92
CA LEU A 181 -0.68 -3.60 0.90
C LEU A 181 0.74 -3.03 0.98
N LEU A 182 1.57 -3.66 1.77
CA LEU A 182 3.02 -3.45 1.77
C LEU A 182 3.65 -4.27 0.66
N VAL A 183 4.30 -3.60 -0.29
CA VAL A 183 5.00 -4.25 -1.41
C VAL A 183 6.51 -4.20 -1.15
N GLN A 184 7.14 -5.35 -1.04
CA GLN A 184 8.59 -5.44 -0.84
C GLN A 184 9.33 -5.09 -2.14
N ASN A 185 9.61 -3.81 -2.32
CA ASN A 185 10.33 -3.26 -3.48
C ASN A 185 11.07 -1.99 -3.04
N ASP A 186 12.32 -1.83 -3.45
CA ASP A 186 13.17 -0.72 -3.03
C ASP A 186 12.91 0.58 -3.80
N SER A 187 12.19 0.56 -4.91
CA SER A 187 11.79 1.78 -5.62
C SER A 187 10.87 2.64 -4.77
N VAL A 188 11.00 3.96 -4.87
CA VAL A 188 10.08 4.93 -4.27
C VAL A 188 8.83 4.97 -5.16
N ASN A 189 7.82 4.14 -4.84
CA ASN A 189 6.62 4.00 -5.66
C ASN A 189 5.38 3.60 -4.84
N ALA A 190 4.21 3.95 -5.36
CA ALA A 190 2.92 3.47 -4.93
C ALA A 190 2.03 3.23 -6.16
N PHE A 191 0.94 2.50 -6.02
CA PHE A 191 0.01 2.28 -7.12
C PHE A 191 -1.38 1.88 -6.64
N ALA A 192 -2.37 2.27 -7.42
CA ALA A 192 -3.74 1.78 -7.39
C ALA A 192 -3.95 0.76 -8.51
N ASN A 193 -4.70 -0.31 -8.26
CA ASN A 193 -5.01 -1.32 -9.27
C ASN A 193 -6.50 -1.46 -9.60
N GLY A 194 -7.34 -0.59 -9.02
CA GLY A 194 -8.81 -0.60 -9.12
C GLY A 194 -9.51 -1.28 -7.93
N SER A 195 -8.77 -2.03 -7.09
CA SER A 195 -9.34 -2.74 -5.94
C SER A 195 -8.47 -2.67 -4.68
N GLN A 196 -7.22 -2.30 -4.81
CA GLN A 196 -6.23 -2.27 -3.73
C GLN A 196 -5.26 -1.10 -3.94
N ILE A 197 -4.56 -0.74 -2.86
CA ILE A 197 -3.48 0.25 -2.84
C ILE A 197 -2.20 -0.47 -2.49
N GLY A 198 -1.17 -0.36 -3.35
CA GLY A 198 0.15 -0.93 -3.10
C GLY A 198 1.15 0.16 -2.73
N ILE A 199 1.83 0.02 -1.59
CA ILE A 199 2.87 0.95 -1.14
C ILE A 199 4.19 0.17 -1.02
N THR A 200 5.22 0.62 -1.73
CA THR A 200 6.52 -0.04 -1.69
C THR A 200 7.29 0.25 -0.40
N THR A 201 8.19 -0.65 -0.05
CA THR A 201 9.12 -0.41 1.08
C THR A 201 10.02 0.80 0.84
N GLY A 202 10.34 1.11 -0.43
CA GLY A 202 11.05 2.33 -0.82
C GLY A 202 10.25 3.59 -0.51
N MET A 203 8.97 3.62 -0.87
CA MET A 203 8.06 4.72 -0.56
C MET A 203 7.91 4.95 0.95
N ILE A 204 7.77 3.89 1.76
CA ILE A 204 7.67 4.02 3.22
C ILE A 204 8.95 4.62 3.83
N ARG A 205 10.12 4.34 3.24
CA ARG A 205 11.39 4.96 3.67
C ARG A 205 11.49 6.41 3.25
N PHE A 206 10.99 6.75 2.07
CA PHE A 206 10.98 8.11 1.53
C PHE A 206 9.99 9.00 2.29
N ALA A 207 8.75 8.59 2.43
CA ALA A 207 7.71 9.29 3.17
C ALA A 207 7.92 9.12 4.68
N GLN A 208 8.86 9.91 5.25
CA GLN A 208 9.27 9.74 6.66
C GLN A 208 8.20 10.18 7.65
N ARG A 209 7.44 11.25 7.34
CA ARG A 209 6.32 11.70 8.16
C ARG A 209 5.06 10.91 7.84
N ASP A 210 4.17 10.79 8.81
CA ASP A 210 2.90 10.09 8.62
C ASP A 210 1.96 10.84 7.66
N GLU A 211 2.03 12.18 7.64
CA GLU A 211 1.30 13.01 6.68
C GLU A 211 1.72 12.73 5.24
N ASP A 212 3.02 12.56 4.98
CA ASP A 212 3.55 12.27 3.65
C ASP A 212 3.10 10.87 3.17
N LEU A 213 3.18 9.87 4.05
CA LEU A 213 2.66 8.53 3.76
C LEU A 213 1.14 8.54 3.57
N GLY A 214 0.43 9.30 4.40
CA GLY A 214 -1.01 9.49 4.31
C GLY A 214 -1.44 10.11 3.00
N LEU A 215 -0.70 11.13 2.53
CA LEU A 215 -0.94 11.78 1.24
C LEU A 215 -0.85 10.78 0.09
N VAL A 216 0.22 9.95 0.05
CA VAL A 216 0.38 8.93 -0.98
C VAL A 216 -0.78 7.93 -0.95
N ILE A 217 -1.15 7.45 0.24
CA ILE A 217 -2.29 6.52 0.39
C ILE A 217 -3.59 7.16 -0.08
N ALA A 218 -3.85 8.41 0.27
CA ALA A 218 -5.06 9.13 -0.13
C ALA A 218 -5.09 9.36 -1.64
N HIS A 219 -3.95 9.71 -2.26
CA HIS A 219 -3.82 9.87 -3.71
C HIS A 219 -4.16 8.56 -4.46
N GLU A 220 -3.59 7.44 -4.04
CA GLU A 220 -3.87 6.12 -4.64
C GLU A 220 -5.32 5.67 -4.39
N LEU A 221 -5.89 6.02 -3.23
CA LEU A 221 -7.31 5.83 -2.97
C LEU A 221 -8.16 6.60 -3.99
N GLY A 222 -7.75 7.83 -4.35
CA GLY A 222 -8.38 8.65 -5.38
C GLY A 222 -8.47 7.94 -6.71
N HIS A 223 -7.38 7.41 -7.19
CA HIS A 223 -7.36 6.64 -8.44
C HIS A 223 -8.34 5.46 -8.43
N ASN A 224 -8.43 4.75 -7.31
CA ASN A 224 -9.37 3.64 -7.17
C ASN A 224 -10.84 4.11 -7.15
N MET A 225 -11.14 5.13 -6.34
CA MET A 225 -12.51 5.63 -6.15
C MET A 225 -13.08 6.31 -7.40
N MET A 226 -12.25 7.10 -8.09
CA MET A 226 -12.63 7.77 -9.33
C MET A 226 -12.65 6.81 -10.53
N GLY A 227 -12.28 5.54 -10.35
CA GLY A 227 -12.28 4.53 -11.39
C GLY A 227 -11.25 4.79 -12.50
N HIS A 228 -10.17 5.53 -12.22
CA HIS A 228 -9.16 5.92 -13.21
C HIS A 228 -8.56 4.71 -13.91
N ILE A 229 -8.30 3.63 -13.17
CA ILE A 229 -7.74 2.39 -13.74
C ILE A 229 -8.69 1.78 -14.79
N SER A 230 -9.98 1.78 -14.52
CA SER A 230 -11.00 1.31 -15.45
C SER A 230 -11.11 2.24 -16.69
N LYS A 231 -11.14 3.56 -16.48
CA LYS A 231 -11.16 4.58 -17.52
C LYS A 231 -9.95 4.47 -18.45
N LEU A 232 -8.72 4.31 -17.88
CA LEU A 232 -7.48 4.14 -18.66
C LEU A 232 -7.51 2.85 -19.49
N ARG A 233 -7.99 1.74 -18.95
CA ARG A 233 -8.14 0.47 -19.69
C ARG A 233 -9.13 0.60 -20.83
N THR A 234 -10.25 1.26 -20.61
CA THR A 234 -11.26 1.51 -21.64
C THR A 234 -10.70 2.39 -22.76
N ASN A 235 -10.01 3.48 -22.41
CA ASN A 235 -9.39 4.38 -23.38
C ASN A 235 -8.31 3.65 -24.21
N SER A 236 -7.48 2.83 -23.57
CA SER A 236 -6.50 2.00 -24.26
C SER A 236 -7.13 1.00 -25.21
N LEU A 237 -8.23 0.34 -24.80
CA LEU A 237 -8.96 -0.60 -25.64
C LEU A 237 -9.57 0.08 -26.87
N LEU A 238 -10.19 1.25 -26.71
CA LEU A 238 -10.74 2.02 -27.82
C LEU A 238 -9.65 2.42 -28.81
N GLY A 239 -8.50 2.90 -28.33
CA GLY A 239 -7.34 3.19 -29.20
C GLY A 239 -6.81 1.96 -29.90
N THR A 240 -6.76 0.81 -29.23
CA THR A 240 -6.34 -0.48 -29.85
C THR A 240 -7.29 -0.93 -30.96
N ILE A 241 -8.60 -0.69 -30.83
CA ILE A 241 -9.57 -0.95 -31.90
C ILE A 241 -9.26 -0.11 -33.14
N VAL A 242 -8.87 1.17 -32.93
CA VAL A 242 -8.42 2.04 -34.04
C VAL A 242 -7.15 1.52 -34.70
N ASP A 243 -6.16 1.06 -33.90
CA ASP A 243 -4.93 0.44 -34.42
C ASP A 243 -5.23 -0.79 -35.28
N LEU A 244 -6.13 -1.66 -34.82
CA LEU A 244 -6.56 -2.85 -35.57
C LEU A 244 -7.32 -2.49 -36.87
N ALA A 245 -8.18 -1.49 -36.82
CA ALA A 245 -8.89 -1.00 -38.01
C ALA A 245 -7.91 -0.41 -39.05
N ALA A 246 -6.93 0.40 -38.59
CA ALA A 246 -5.88 0.92 -39.45
C ALA A 246 -5.03 -0.19 -40.08
N ALA A 247 -4.67 -1.20 -39.31
CA ALA A 247 -3.93 -2.37 -39.80
C ALA A 247 -4.71 -3.16 -40.85
N TYR A 248 -6.05 -3.28 -40.72
CA TYR A 248 -6.92 -3.89 -41.73
C TYR A 248 -6.85 -3.15 -43.09
N TYR A 249 -6.69 -1.82 -43.08
CA TYR A 249 -6.47 -1.01 -44.28
C TYR A 249 -4.99 -0.88 -44.67
N GLY A 250 -4.09 -1.69 -44.12
CA GLY A 250 -2.67 -1.72 -44.46
C GLY A 250 -1.83 -0.60 -43.83
N VAL A 251 -2.37 0.14 -42.87
CA VAL A 251 -1.65 1.19 -42.13
C VAL A 251 -1.10 0.62 -40.84
N ASN A 252 0.24 0.57 -40.72
CA ASN A 252 0.91 0.11 -39.50
C ASN A 252 1.10 1.29 -38.52
N THR A 253 0.25 1.34 -37.51
CA THR A 253 0.28 2.38 -36.48
C THR A 253 1.20 2.05 -35.30
N GLN A 254 1.78 0.85 -35.28
CA GLN A 254 2.65 0.36 -34.19
C GLN A 254 2.01 0.45 -32.79
N GLY A 255 0.68 0.39 -32.68
CA GLY A 255 -0.05 0.49 -31.42
C GLY A 255 -0.12 1.91 -30.84
N VAL A 256 0.12 2.94 -31.66
CA VAL A 256 0.14 4.35 -31.20
C VAL A 256 -1.19 4.78 -30.61
N PHE A 257 -2.32 4.40 -31.21
CA PHE A 257 -3.64 4.81 -30.71
C PHE A 257 -3.99 4.10 -29.39
N GLY A 258 -3.62 2.83 -29.21
CA GLY A 258 -3.77 2.14 -27.94
C GLY A 258 -2.95 2.79 -26.82
N GLN A 259 -1.68 3.13 -27.10
CA GLN A 259 -0.81 3.84 -26.15
C GLN A 259 -1.31 5.26 -25.87
N THR A 260 -1.77 5.97 -26.89
CA THR A 260 -2.34 7.32 -26.73
C THR A 260 -3.61 7.27 -25.88
N GLY A 261 -4.50 6.30 -26.14
CA GLY A 261 -5.71 6.10 -25.33
C GLY A 261 -5.41 5.83 -23.86
N ALA A 262 -4.39 5.00 -23.58
CA ALA A 262 -3.94 4.73 -22.20
C ALA A 262 -3.39 5.98 -21.48
N ARG A 263 -2.91 6.99 -22.21
CA ARG A 263 -2.36 8.24 -21.65
C ARG A 263 -3.36 9.40 -21.70
N MET A 264 -4.49 9.21 -22.36
CA MET A 264 -5.54 10.24 -22.48
C MET A 264 -6.09 10.54 -21.08
N TYR A 265 -6.16 11.83 -20.78
CA TYR A 265 -6.61 12.34 -19.48
C TYR A 265 -5.74 11.96 -18.27
N SER A 266 -4.47 11.54 -18.50
CA SER A 266 -3.61 11.15 -17.35
C SER A 266 -3.31 12.33 -16.41
N GLN A 267 -3.18 13.55 -16.92
CA GLN A 267 -2.94 14.75 -16.10
C GLN A 267 -4.19 15.17 -15.35
N GLU A 268 -5.34 15.13 -16.01
CA GLU A 268 -6.65 15.42 -15.39
C GLU A 268 -6.98 14.39 -14.30
N PHE A 269 -6.64 13.12 -14.50
CA PHE A 269 -6.81 12.09 -13.47
C PHE A 269 -5.89 12.29 -12.27
N GLU A 270 -4.66 12.80 -12.49
CA GLU A 270 -3.77 13.18 -11.40
C GLU A 270 -4.32 14.36 -10.60
N ALA A 271 -4.77 15.41 -11.30
CA ALA A 271 -5.38 16.57 -10.67
C ALA A 271 -6.65 16.19 -9.89
N GLU A 272 -7.50 15.31 -10.45
CA GLU A 272 -8.69 14.79 -9.78
C GLU A 272 -8.34 13.95 -8.56
N ALA A 273 -7.32 13.07 -8.65
CA ALA A 273 -6.88 12.25 -7.53
C ALA A 273 -6.28 13.10 -6.39
N ASP A 274 -5.50 14.14 -6.71
CA ASP A 274 -4.98 15.07 -5.72
C ASP A 274 -6.08 15.90 -5.07
N TYR A 275 -6.95 16.51 -5.87
CA TYR A 275 -7.99 17.41 -5.37
C TYR A 275 -9.04 16.67 -4.55
N VAL A 276 -9.69 15.67 -5.15
CA VAL A 276 -10.86 15.03 -4.53
C VAL A 276 -10.47 14.19 -3.33
N VAL A 277 -9.41 13.41 -3.43
CA VAL A 277 -9.08 12.39 -2.43
C VAL A 277 -7.78 12.70 -1.72
N GLY A 278 -6.72 13.04 -2.45
CA GLY A 278 -5.39 13.25 -1.88
C GLY A 278 -5.40 14.27 -0.74
N ILE A 279 -5.99 15.44 -0.97
CA ILE A 279 -5.93 16.55 -0.02
C ILE A 279 -7.12 16.54 0.94
N TYR A 280 -8.37 16.38 0.44
CA TYR A 280 -9.56 16.37 1.28
C TYR A 280 -9.59 15.20 2.26
N TYR A 281 -9.25 13.98 1.81
CA TYR A 281 -9.29 12.80 2.67
C TYR A 281 -8.14 12.77 3.66
N LEU A 282 -6.99 13.34 3.28
CA LEU A 282 -5.87 13.55 4.19
C LEU A 282 -6.29 14.47 5.37
N GLU A 283 -6.92 15.60 5.07
CA GLU A 283 -7.43 16.54 6.08
C GLU A 283 -8.54 15.93 6.94
N ARG A 284 -9.48 15.20 6.34
CA ARG A 284 -10.56 14.49 7.08
C ARG A 284 -10.01 13.42 8.02
N ALA A 285 -8.87 12.83 7.68
CA ALA A 285 -8.17 11.88 8.54
C ALA A 285 -7.42 12.55 9.70
N GLY A 286 -7.36 13.88 9.72
CA GLY A 286 -6.69 14.67 10.75
C GLY A 286 -5.20 14.89 10.50
N TYR A 287 -4.71 14.64 9.29
CA TYR A 287 -3.35 14.95 8.89
C TYR A 287 -3.23 16.36 8.34
N SER A 288 -2.05 16.98 8.54
CA SER A 288 -1.78 18.31 7.99
C SER A 288 -1.57 18.24 6.48
N THR A 289 -2.21 19.18 5.78
CA THR A 289 -2.05 19.38 4.34
C THR A 289 -1.02 20.44 3.97
N GLU A 290 -0.41 21.10 4.95
CA GLU A 290 0.47 22.25 4.77
C GLU A 290 1.68 21.96 3.87
N ASN A 291 2.22 20.74 3.91
CA ASN A 291 3.44 20.38 3.19
C ASN A 291 3.21 19.52 1.94
N VAL A 292 1.99 19.33 1.51
CA VAL A 292 1.63 18.44 0.39
C VAL A 292 2.38 18.81 -0.90
N ALA A 293 2.39 20.09 -1.27
CA ALA A 293 3.08 20.54 -2.48
C ALA A 293 4.60 20.30 -2.44
N ASN A 294 5.23 20.42 -1.25
CA ASN A 294 6.67 20.17 -1.12
C ASN A 294 7.00 18.69 -1.21
N PHE A 295 6.20 17.83 -0.61
CA PHE A 295 6.37 16.37 -0.74
C PHE A 295 6.33 15.93 -2.21
N TRP A 296 5.39 16.44 -3.01
CA TRP A 296 5.34 16.12 -4.44
C TRP A 296 6.53 16.70 -5.23
N ARG A 297 7.10 17.84 -4.80
CA ARG A 297 8.36 18.35 -5.38
C ARG A 297 9.54 17.42 -5.07
N ASP A 298 9.63 16.91 -3.84
CA ASP A 298 10.65 15.93 -3.44
C ASP A 298 10.50 14.63 -4.25
N MET A 299 9.27 14.18 -4.46
CA MET A 299 8.97 13.04 -5.36
C MET A 299 9.40 13.29 -6.80
N ALA A 300 9.23 14.51 -7.31
CA ALA A 300 9.68 14.88 -8.66
C ALA A 300 11.22 14.84 -8.78
N VAL A 301 11.95 15.16 -7.71
CA VAL A 301 13.41 15.05 -7.66
C VAL A 301 13.87 13.58 -7.70
N GLU A 302 13.16 12.68 -7.01
CA GLU A 302 13.42 11.23 -7.10
C GLU A 302 13.13 10.66 -8.50
N HIS A 303 12.20 11.28 -9.23
CA HIS A 303 11.78 10.86 -10.55
C HIS A 303 11.89 12.01 -11.58
N PRO A 304 13.11 12.47 -11.94
CA PRO A 304 13.29 13.68 -12.78
C PRO A 304 12.60 13.59 -14.15
N GLY A 305 12.39 12.38 -14.67
CA GLY A 305 11.62 12.15 -15.89
C GLY A 305 10.14 12.58 -15.80
N SER A 306 9.60 12.77 -14.61
CA SER A 306 8.22 13.22 -14.40
C SER A 306 8.07 14.74 -14.56
N ILE A 307 9.16 15.53 -14.47
CA ILE A 307 9.12 17.00 -14.48
C ILE A 307 8.85 17.57 -15.88
N ASN A 308 9.37 16.93 -16.92
CA ASN A 308 9.37 17.46 -18.29
C ASN A 308 8.38 16.75 -19.21
N GLN A 309 7.10 16.67 -18.82
CA GLN A 309 6.03 16.13 -19.68
C GLN A 309 6.32 14.77 -20.31
N SER A 310 7.25 14.02 -19.77
CA SER A 310 7.50 12.72 -20.34
C SER A 310 6.27 11.85 -20.06
N HIS A 311 5.56 11.52 -21.12
CA HIS A 311 4.48 10.55 -21.14
C HIS A 311 4.90 9.15 -20.65
N THR A 312 6.04 9.06 -19.98
CA THR A 312 6.63 7.85 -19.43
C THR A 312 6.42 7.72 -17.91
N SER A 313 6.05 8.81 -17.21
CA SER A 313 5.72 8.78 -15.79
C SER A 313 4.25 8.41 -15.58
N THR A 314 3.97 7.56 -14.61
CA THR A 314 2.60 7.25 -14.17
C THR A 314 1.98 8.43 -13.44
N HIS A 315 2.79 9.28 -12.80
CA HIS A 315 2.37 10.45 -12.02
C HIS A 315 3.18 11.69 -12.45
N PRO A 316 2.78 12.41 -13.51
CA PRO A 316 3.49 13.60 -13.97
C PRO A 316 3.44 14.73 -12.93
N ALA A 317 4.61 15.38 -12.72
CA ALA A 317 4.79 16.51 -11.81
C ALA A 317 4.84 17.81 -12.59
N THR A 318 3.68 18.33 -12.98
CA THR A 318 3.60 19.58 -13.76
C THR A 318 3.49 20.80 -12.84
N PRO A 319 3.96 22.01 -13.29
CA PRO A 319 3.76 23.24 -12.51
C PRO A 319 2.29 23.53 -12.19
N GLU A 320 1.37 23.22 -13.10
CA GLU A 320 -0.09 23.35 -12.90
C GLU A 320 -0.58 22.53 -11.72
N ARG A 321 -0.16 21.25 -11.63
CA ARG A 321 -0.50 20.36 -10.51
C ARG A 321 -0.18 21.00 -9.15
N PHE A 322 0.99 21.63 -9.01
CA PHE A 322 1.37 22.31 -7.75
C PHE A 322 0.51 23.53 -7.42
N LEU A 323 0.06 24.26 -8.44
CA LEU A 323 -0.85 25.40 -8.25
C LEU A 323 -2.24 24.94 -7.84
N GLU A 324 -2.73 23.87 -8.43
CA GLU A 324 -4.02 23.24 -8.11
C GLU A 324 -4.02 22.68 -6.68
N ILE A 325 -2.94 22.00 -6.26
CA ILE A 325 -2.75 21.55 -4.88
C ILE A 325 -2.86 22.71 -3.89
N ASN A 326 -2.16 23.83 -4.15
CA ASN A 326 -2.21 25.00 -3.29
C ASN A 326 -3.61 25.65 -3.26
N ALA A 327 -4.32 25.65 -4.39
CA ALA A 327 -5.69 26.15 -4.47
C ALA A 327 -6.65 25.28 -3.64
N ALA A 328 -6.50 23.94 -3.72
CA ALA A 328 -7.30 23.00 -2.95
C ALA A 328 -7.05 23.16 -1.42
N ILE A 329 -5.81 23.33 -1.00
CA ILE A 329 -5.48 23.59 0.39
C ILE A 329 -6.17 24.87 0.88
N LYS A 330 -6.11 25.95 0.10
CA LYS A 330 -6.77 27.23 0.43
C LYS A 330 -8.30 27.07 0.52
N GLU A 331 -8.89 26.32 -0.39
CA GLU A 331 -10.33 26.02 -0.35
C GLU A 331 -10.74 25.29 0.92
N ILE A 332 -9.94 24.29 1.36
CA ILE A 332 -10.15 23.58 2.62
C ILE A 332 -10.08 24.53 3.81
N GLU A 333 -9.09 25.43 3.86
CA GLU A 333 -8.97 26.42 4.91
C GLU A 333 -10.18 27.37 4.97
N GLU A 334 -10.71 27.79 3.83
CA GLU A 334 -11.90 28.62 3.74
C GLU A 334 -13.14 27.87 4.21
N LYS A 335 -13.31 26.59 3.84
CA LYS A 335 -14.38 25.72 4.34
C LYS A 335 -14.29 25.52 5.85
N LYS A 336 -13.09 25.33 6.40
CA LYS A 336 -12.86 25.22 7.86
C LYS A 336 -13.25 26.50 8.58
N LYS A 337 -12.84 27.68 8.06
CA LYS A 337 -13.19 28.99 8.66
C LYS A 337 -14.70 29.27 8.65
N SER A 338 -15.39 28.79 7.63
CA SER A 338 -16.85 28.95 7.46
C SER A 338 -17.66 27.78 8.05
N ASN A 339 -17.01 26.84 8.74
CA ASN A 339 -17.62 25.64 9.33
C ASN A 339 -18.43 24.81 8.32
N GLN A 340 -17.97 24.76 7.06
CA GLN A 340 -18.54 23.92 6.02
C GLN A 340 -17.99 22.50 6.07
N GLN A 341 -18.73 21.55 5.52
CA GLN A 341 -18.24 20.18 5.39
C GLN A 341 -17.04 20.11 4.45
N LEU A 342 -16.06 19.30 4.82
CA LEU A 342 -14.88 19.05 3.99
C LEU A 342 -15.22 18.00 2.91
N ILE A 343 -15.97 18.43 1.91
CA ILE A 343 -16.34 17.66 0.73
C ILE A 343 -15.81 18.42 -0.49
N PRO A 344 -15.14 17.75 -1.44
CA PRO A 344 -14.70 18.37 -2.69
C PRO A 344 -15.87 18.96 -3.46
N ASN A 345 -15.65 20.10 -4.14
CA ASN A 345 -16.65 20.62 -5.06
C ASN A 345 -16.64 19.75 -6.33
N THR A 346 -17.77 19.14 -6.66
CA THR A 346 -17.93 18.41 -7.92
C THR A 346 -18.39 19.38 -9.00
N VAL A 347 -18.00 19.12 -10.24
CA VAL A 347 -18.59 19.80 -11.39
C VAL A 347 -20.08 19.43 -11.37
N ALA A 348 -20.93 20.43 -11.19
CA ALA A 348 -22.38 20.20 -11.30
C ALA A 348 -22.68 19.70 -12.72
N ASP A 349 -23.37 18.56 -12.81
CA ASP A 349 -23.91 18.05 -14.09
C ASP A 349 -24.86 19.04 -14.74
#